data_7c007f2fb4643dd0f790c26c7889bdd0
#
_entry.id   7c007f2fb4643dd0f790c26c7889bdd0
#
_cell.length_a   1.000
_cell.length_b   1.000
_cell.length_c   1.000
_cell.angle_alpha   90.00
_cell.angle_beta   90.00
_cell.angle_gamma   90.00
#
_symmetry.space_group_name_H-M   'P 1'
#
loop_
_entity.id
_entity.type
_entity.pdbx_description
1 polymer ?
#
loop_
_entity_poly.entity_id
_entity_poly.type
_entity_poly.pdbx_seq_one_letter_code
_entity_poly.pdbx_strand_id
1 'polypeptide(L)'
;MANDSDEIQMGARIKFASCFYSSRCRALMLVLSLLFATASVRGQTKIRSLTNVIEGHAVGGVTVDLVGNIYVADFGDFVWKITPEGKRDVFASGLYGASGNAIDNEGKLLQSNFYGNSVTKIDRNGQVKPFVTTGLSGPVGIAINRQTGDVYVANCRGNSIAKIATDGTVSSFAKSDLFSCPNGISFDHGGNLYVVNFRDNKMLKVDPKGAVAPFATISKKGLGHLCFKEDRFYVTAFHSHEIYEVTLDGAVRRILGDGKRGIVDGAGAKARLSFPNGIASSPWGRRLYINEYVNSESSLPRRTIVREIVLEAAK
;
A
#
# COMPACT_ATOMS: atom_id res chain seq x y z
N MET A 1 -55.27 23.35 -25.37
CA MET A 1 -54.94 23.00 -23.98
C MET A 1 -53.50 23.41 -23.79
N ALA A 2 -53.27 24.61 -23.28
CA ALA A 2 -51.92 25.14 -22.99
C ALA A 2 -51.57 24.79 -21.55
N ASN A 3 -50.36 24.35 -21.31
CA ASN A 3 -49.88 23.72 -20.10
C ASN A 3 -49.60 24.75 -19.00
N ASP A 4 -50.20 24.58 -17.84
CA ASP A 4 -50.05 25.37 -16.60
C ASP A 4 -48.63 25.41 -15.99
N SER A 5 -47.64 24.83 -16.67
CA SER A 5 -46.24 24.77 -16.15
C SER A 5 -45.40 26.02 -16.46
N ASP A 6 -45.77 26.84 -17.43
CA ASP A 6 -44.98 27.98 -17.85
C ASP A 6 -45.27 29.25 -17.04
N GLU A 7 -46.43 29.40 -16.46
CA GLU A 7 -46.75 30.56 -15.59
C GLU A 7 -46.07 30.51 -14.23
N ILE A 8 -45.76 29.33 -13.68
CA ILE A 8 -45.09 29.20 -12.39
C ILE A 8 -43.59 29.55 -12.46
N GLN A 9 -42.95 29.31 -13.63
CA GLN A 9 -41.53 29.67 -13.80
C GLN A 9 -41.29 31.15 -14.02
N MET A 10 -42.24 31.87 -14.63
CA MET A 10 -42.13 33.29 -14.91
C MET A 10 -42.37 34.13 -13.62
N GLY A 11 -43.27 33.70 -12.74
CA GLY A 11 -43.51 34.32 -11.43
C GLY A 11 -42.35 34.23 -10.43
N ALA A 12 -41.56 33.17 -10.52
CA ALA A 12 -40.38 32.99 -9.66
C ALA A 12 -39.18 33.87 -10.06
N ARG A 13 -39.02 34.17 -11.37
CA ARG A 13 -37.92 35.01 -11.86
C ARG A 13 -38.10 36.52 -11.53
N ILE A 14 -39.32 37.02 -11.44
CA ILE A 14 -39.59 38.43 -11.12
C ILE A 14 -39.41 38.72 -9.61
N LYS A 15 -39.62 37.76 -8.73
CA LYS A 15 -39.41 37.95 -7.28
C LYS A 15 -37.93 37.92 -6.85
N PHE A 16 -37.05 37.39 -7.65
CA PHE A 16 -35.60 37.41 -7.36
C PHE A 16 -34.92 38.72 -7.65
N ALA A 17 -35.43 39.52 -8.62
CA ALA A 17 -34.79 40.77 -9.01
C ALA A 17 -35.06 41.92 -8.04
N SER A 18 -36.10 41.88 -7.21
CA SER A 18 -36.45 42.96 -6.26
C SER A 18 -35.82 42.80 -4.87
N CYS A 19 -35.15 41.71 -4.60
CA CYS A 19 -34.58 41.43 -3.27
C CYS A 19 -33.15 41.95 -3.06
N PHE A 20 -32.50 42.51 -4.11
CA PHE A 20 -31.11 42.94 -4.04
C PHE A 20 -30.88 44.27 -3.28
N TYR A 21 -31.94 44.98 -2.85
CA TYR A 21 -31.80 46.30 -2.24
C TYR A 21 -32.24 46.41 -0.77
N SER A 22 -32.68 45.36 -0.11
CA SER A 22 -33.07 45.47 1.30
C SER A 22 -32.00 44.89 2.26
N SER A 23 -31.79 45.61 3.37
CA SER A 23 -30.82 45.21 4.41
C SER A 23 -31.06 43.83 5.01
N ARG A 24 -32.31 43.30 4.93
CA ARG A 24 -32.66 41.95 5.37
C ARG A 24 -32.19 40.84 4.43
N CYS A 25 -32.11 41.08 3.12
CA CYS A 25 -31.55 40.12 2.18
C CYS A 25 -30.03 40.01 2.27
N ARG A 26 -29.33 41.10 2.66
CA ARG A 26 -27.89 41.06 2.91
C ARG A 26 -27.54 40.19 4.13
N ALA A 27 -28.36 40.24 5.18
CA ALA A 27 -28.19 39.37 6.35
C ALA A 27 -28.47 37.87 6.04
N LEU A 28 -29.46 37.60 5.18
CA LEU A 28 -29.78 36.23 4.75
C LEU A 28 -28.70 35.65 3.83
N MET A 29 -28.13 36.46 2.93
CA MET A 29 -26.99 36.05 2.06
C MET A 29 -25.70 35.84 2.88
N LEU A 30 -25.46 36.66 3.93
CA LEU A 30 -24.34 36.46 4.82
C LEU A 30 -24.51 35.20 5.68
N VAL A 31 -25.74 34.89 6.12
CA VAL A 31 -26.01 33.65 6.86
C VAL A 31 -25.93 32.42 5.94
N LEU A 32 -26.40 32.49 4.68
CA LEU A 32 -26.20 31.42 3.71
C LEU A 32 -24.73 31.25 3.32
N SER A 33 -23.95 32.35 3.16
CA SER A 33 -22.52 32.24 2.88
C SER A 33 -21.72 31.70 4.10
N LEU A 34 -22.18 31.98 5.32
CA LEU A 34 -21.63 31.40 6.54
C LEU A 34 -22.01 29.92 6.71
N LEU A 35 -23.18 29.49 6.21
CA LEU A 35 -23.60 28.08 6.22
C LEU A 35 -22.91 27.26 5.12
N PHE A 36 -22.45 27.87 4.02
CA PHE A 36 -21.61 27.20 3.00
C PHE A 36 -20.11 27.30 3.31
N ALA A 37 -19.70 28.11 4.28
CA ALA A 37 -18.36 28.10 4.87
C ALA A 37 -18.24 27.09 6.03
N THR A 38 -19.06 26.03 6.07
CA THR A 38 -18.64 24.81 6.72
C THR A 38 -17.46 24.31 5.87
N ALA A 39 -16.26 24.72 6.28
CA ALA A 39 -15.05 24.07 5.84
C ALA A 39 -15.35 22.59 5.95
N SER A 40 -15.46 21.89 4.83
CA SER A 40 -15.46 20.44 4.84
C SER A 40 -14.19 20.09 5.60
N VAL A 41 -14.34 19.65 6.85
CA VAL A 41 -13.24 19.10 7.63
C VAL A 41 -12.76 17.94 6.78
N ARG A 42 -11.78 18.22 5.90
CA ARG A 42 -11.18 17.19 5.07
C ARG A 42 -10.67 16.14 6.02
N GLY A 43 -11.23 14.96 5.91
CA GLY A 43 -10.79 13.85 6.72
C GLY A 43 -9.31 13.65 6.46
N GLN A 44 -8.49 13.76 7.48
CA GLN A 44 -7.06 13.46 7.38
C GLN A 44 -6.87 11.94 7.25
N THR A 45 -5.84 11.51 6.51
CA THR A 45 -5.39 10.11 6.54
C THR A 45 -5.16 9.68 7.98
N LYS A 46 -5.82 8.59 8.38
CA LYS A 46 -5.79 8.06 9.75
C LYS A 46 -5.31 6.62 9.76
N ILE A 47 -4.69 6.21 10.85
CA ILE A 47 -4.30 4.83 11.10
C ILE A 47 -4.92 4.34 12.40
N ARG A 48 -5.33 3.07 12.41
CA ARG A 48 -5.81 2.35 13.60
C ARG A 48 -5.29 0.93 13.66
N SER A 49 -5.11 0.42 14.84
CA SER A 49 -4.74 -0.96 15.08
C SER A 49 -5.92 -1.89 14.78
N LEU A 50 -5.68 -2.97 14.04
CA LEU A 50 -6.71 -3.95 13.66
C LEU A 50 -6.64 -5.22 14.49
N THR A 51 -5.43 -5.66 14.84
CA THR A 51 -5.23 -6.97 15.46
C THR A 51 -4.50 -6.84 16.77
N ASN A 52 -4.68 -7.85 17.62
CA ASN A 52 -3.73 -8.16 18.65
C ASN A 52 -2.41 -8.61 18.03
N VAL A 53 -1.37 -8.62 18.85
CA VAL A 53 -0.01 -8.94 18.44
C VAL A 53 0.07 -10.34 17.83
N ILE A 54 0.78 -10.45 16.69
CA ILE A 54 1.19 -11.69 16.06
C ILE A 54 2.62 -11.99 16.54
N GLU A 55 2.86 -13.17 17.08
CA GLU A 55 4.21 -13.62 17.41
C GLU A 55 4.85 -14.24 16.17
N GLY A 56 6.07 -13.83 15.84
CA GLY A 56 6.78 -14.27 14.64
C GLY A 56 8.26 -13.90 14.69
N HIS A 57 8.93 -14.00 13.54
CA HIS A 57 10.38 -13.71 13.47
C HIS A 57 10.65 -12.23 13.18
N ALA A 58 9.87 -11.64 12.28
CA ALA A 58 10.03 -10.24 11.86
C ALA A 58 8.78 -9.75 11.09
N VAL A 59 8.89 -8.61 10.38
CA VAL A 59 7.86 -8.08 9.49
C VAL A 59 8.21 -8.38 8.04
N GLY A 60 7.42 -9.24 7.39
CA GLY A 60 7.49 -9.52 5.96
C GLY A 60 6.51 -8.67 5.15
N GLY A 61 6.00 -9.23 4.05
CA GLY A 61 5.01 -8.59 3.19
C GLY A 61 3.59 -8.68 3.74
N VAL A 62 2.74 -7.84 3.19
CA VAL A 62 1.29 -7.86 3.41
C VAL A 62 0.60 -7.87 2.05
N THR A 63 -0.44 -8.67 1.89
CA THR A 63 -1.35 -8.61 0.74
C THR A 63 -2.80 -8.84 1.17
N VAL A 64 -3.75 -8.46 0.31
CA VAL A 64 -5.19 -8.55 0.60
C VAL A 64 -5.89 -9.22 -0.57
N ASP A 65 -6.76 -10.20 -0.28
CA ASP A 65 -7.58 -10.84 -1.31
C ASP A 65 -8.87 -10.06 -1.62
N LEU A 66 -9.60 -10.50 -2.63
CA LEU A 66 -10.83 -9.84 -3.09
C LEU A 66 -12.00 -9.93 -2.08
N VAL A 67 -11.94 -10.81 -1.08
CA VAL A 67 -12.95 -10.89 -0.03
C VAL A 67 -12.54 -10.15 1.23
N GLY A 68 -11.30 -9.59 1.25
CA GLY A 68 -10.80 -8.75 2.33
C GLY A 68 -9.97 -9.49 3.38
N ASN A 69 -9.58 -10.76 3.16
CA ASN A 69 -8.61 -11.40 4.02
C ASN A 69 -7.23 -10.76 3.82
N ILE A 70 -6.53 -10.53 4.92
CA ILE A 70 -5.18 -9.97 4.94
C ILE A 70 -4.20 -11.11 5.20
N TYR A 71 -3.20 -11.25 4.33
CA TYR A 71 -2.13 -12.23 4.46
C TYR A 71 -0.85 -11.52 4.87
N VAL A 72 -0.23 -11.98 5.95
CA VAL A 72 0.93 -11.33 6.58
C VAL A 72 2.05 -12.33 6.72
N ALA A 73 3.16 -12.11 6.03
CA ALA A 73 4.38 -12.88 6.18
C ALA A 73 5.17 -12.42 7.41
N ASP A 74 5.75 -13.36 8.16
CA ASP A 74 6.46 -13.08 9.41
C ASP A 74 7.99 -13.00 9.26
N PHE A 75 8.48 -12.97 8.03
CA PHE A 75 9.92 -13.08 7.67
C PHE A 75 10.61 -14.32 8.25
N GLY A 76 9.84 -15.32 8.61
CA GLY A 76 10.26 -16.61 9.12
C GLY A 76 9.57 -17.74 8.38
N ASP A 77 8.91 -18.57 9.16
CA ASP A 77 8.27 -19.80 8.72
C ASP A 77 6.81 -19.64 8.27
N PHE A 78 6.14 -18.54 8.65
CA PHE A 78 4.68 -18.46 8.59
C PHE A 78 4.16 -17.35 7.69
N VAL A 79 3.00 -17.64 7.09
CA VAL A 79 2.05 -16.60 6.64
C VAL A 79 0.81 -16.71 7.52
N TRP A 80 0.42 -15.60 8.10
CA TRP A 80 -0.82 -15.44 8.87
C TRP A 80 -1.94 -14.94 7.98
N LYS A 81 -3.17 -15.40 8.25
CA LYS A 81 -4.39 -14.90 7.63
C LYS A 81 -5.25 -14.22 8.68
N ILE A 82 -5.75 -13.03 8.36
CA ILE A 82 -6.68 -12.26 9.17
C ILE A 82 -7.94 -12.06 8.34
N THR A 83 -9.09 -12.54 8.83
CA THR A 83 -10.37 -12.37 8.12
C THR A 83 -10.93 -10.96 8.33
N PRO A 84 -11.93 -10.52 7.53
CA PRO A 84 -12.63 -9.25 7.75
C PRO A 84 -13.24 -9.11 9.14
N GLU A 85 -13.63 -10.22 9.77
CA GLU A 85 -14.18 -10.28 11.14
C GLU A 85 -13.08 -10.21 12.21
N GLY A 86 -11.80 -10.18 11.81
CA GLY A 86 -10.65 -10.09 12.70
C GLY A 86 -10.16 -11.44 13.25
N LYS A 87 -10.70 -12.58 12.76
CA LYS A 87 -10.15 -13.89 13.12
C LYS A 87 -8.75 -14.04 12.53
N ARG A 88 -7.81 -14.54 13.31
CA ARG A 88 -6.41 -14.67 12.97
C ARG A 88 -5.97 -16.12 13.15
N ASP A 89 -5.44 -16.71 12.08
CA ASP A 89 -4.91 -18.08 12.08
C ASP A 89 -3.61 -18.14 11.26
N VAL A 90 -2.77 -19.15 11.54
CA VAL A 90 -1.67 -19.53 10.64
C VAL A 90 -2.28 -20.08 9.37
N PHE A 91 -1.98 -19.44 8.24
CA PHE A 91 -2.46 -19.84 6.92
C PHE A 91 -1.53 -20.85 6.26
N ALA A 92 -0.23 -20.61 6.35
CA ALA A 92 0.79 -21.49 5.77
C ALA A 92 2.04 -21.52 6.65
N SER A 93 2.77 -22.63 6.60
CA SER A 93 4.02 -22.87 7.34
C SER A 93 5.03 -23.62 6.48
N GLY A 94 6.25 -23.82 7.01
CA GLY A 94 7.33 -24.48 6.29
C GLY A 94 8.00 -23.58 5.25
N LEU A 95 7.99 -22.27 5.47
CA LEU A 95 8.65 -21.27 4.65
C LEU A 95 10.04 -20.97 5.21
N TYR A 96 10.89 -20.30 4.42
CA TYR A 96 12.24 -19.97 4.88
C TYR A 96 12.59 -18.51 4.56
N GLY A 97 12.26 -17.63 5.50
CA GLY A 97 12.36 -16.19 5.35
C GLY A 97 11.21 -15.59 4.52
N ALA A 98 9.96 -15.94 4.88
CA ALA A 98 8.75 -15.48 4.20
C ALA A 98 8.70 -13.95 4.16
N SER A 99 9.04 -13.36 3.00
CA SER A 99 9.16 -11.93 2.79
C SER A 99 7.96 -11.38 2.01
N GLY A 100 8.12 -10.82 0.82
CA GLY A 100 7.03 -10.26 0.02
C GLY A 100 6.04 -11.33 -0.45
N ASN A 101 4.78 -10.96 -0.60
CA ASN A 101 3.74 -11.82 -1.12
C ASN A 101 2.79 -11.09 -2.08
N ALA A 102 2.13 -11.84 -2.96
CA ALA A 102 1.12 -11.34 -3.88
C ALA A 102 0.14 -12.45 -4.24
N ILE A 103 -1.09 -12.12 -4.59
CA ILE A 103 -2.11 -13.08 -5.01
C ILE A 103 -2.15 -13.11 -6.53
N ASP A 104 -2.04 -14.29 -7.14
CA ASP A 104 -2.08 -14.47 -8.59
C ASP A 104 -3.52 -14.36 -9.15
N ASN A 105 -3.63 -14.49 -10.48
CA ASN A 105 -4.93 -14.41 -11.16
C ASN A 105 -5.86 -15.59 -10.84
N GLU A 106 -5.33 -16.69 -10.29
CA GLU A 106 -6.08 -17.86 -9.85
C GLU A 106 -6.49 -17.78 -8.36
N GLY A 107 -6.06 -16.72 -7.65
CA GLY A 107 -6.30 -16.52 -6.23
C GLY A 107 -5.37 -17.32 -5.32
N LYS A 108 -4.23 -17.81 -5.84
CA LYS A 108 -3.17 -18.44 -5.05
C LYS A 108 -2.22 -17.38 -4.53
N LEU A 109 -1.70 -17.56 -3.32
CA LEU A 109 -0.70 -16.69 -2.75
C LEU A 109 0.69 -17.11 -3.23
N LEU A 110 1.40 -16.19 -3.87
CA LEU A 110 2.83 -16.31 -4.16
C LEU A 110 3.61 -15.71 -3.00
N GLN A 111 4.57 -16.45 -2.47
CA GLN A 111 5.39 -16.05 -1.33
C GLN A 111 6.87 -16.14 -1.68
N SER A 112 7.60 -15.01 -1.62
CA SER A 112 9.05 -15.00 -1.72
C SER A 112 9.68 -15.46 -0.41
N ASN A 113 10.72 -16.30 -0.52
CA ASN A 113 11.45 -16.86 0.62
C ASN A 113 12.90 -16.36 0.58
N PHE A 114 13.20 -15.33 1.37
CA PHE A 114 14.48 -14.62 1.34
C PHE A 114 15.69 -15.50 1.59
N TYR A 115 15.64 -16.34 2.61
CA TYR A 115 16.72 -17.27 2.94
C TYR A 115 16.72 -18.52 2.04
N GLY A 116 15.53 -18.91 1.57
CA GLY A 116 15.35 -20.04 0.67
C GLY A 116 15.70 -19.75 -0.79
N ASN A 117 15.95 -18.49 -1.17
CA ASN A 117 16.17 -18.05 -2.56
C ASN A 117 15.12 -18.63 -3.53
N SER A 118 13.85 -18.64 -3.10
CA SER A 118 12.76 -19.31 -3.79
C SER A 118 11.48 -18.51 -3.78
N VAL A 119 10.53 -18.89 -4.63
CA VAL A 119 9.13 -18.50 -4.56
C VAL A 119 8.29 -19.75 -4.44
N THR A 120 7.34 -19.74 -3.49
CA THR A 120 6.34 -20.80 -3.35
C THR A 120 4.95 -20.30 -3.75
N LYS A 121 4.12 -21.22 -4.24
CA LYS A 121 2.67 -21.03 -4.40
C LYS A 121 1.94 -21.66 -3.23
N ILE A 122 1.02 -20.93 -2.64
CA ILE A 122 0.19 -21.38 -1.53
C ILE A 122 -1.25 -21.36 -2.01
N ASP A 123 -1.92 -22.50 -2.00
CA ASP A 123 -3.31 -22.59 -2.44
C ASP A 123 -4.27 -22.00 -1.39
N ARG A 124 -5.57 -21.97 -1.71
CA ARG A 124 -6.62 -21.40 -0.84
C ARG A 124 -6.79 -22.11 0.49
N ASN A 125 -6.26 -23.34 0.61
CA ASN A 125 -6.29 -24.16 1.83
C ASN A 125 -4.99 -24.04 2.65
N GLY A 126 -4.03 -23.19 2.20
CA GLY A 126 -2.74 -23.01 2.88
C GLY A 126 -1.68 -24.04 2.49
N GLN A 127 -1.93 -24.90 1.51
CA GLN A 127 -0.97 -25.89 1.04
C GLN A 127 0.18 -25.22 0.27
N VAL A 128 1.39 -25.38 0.77
CA VAL A 128 2.62 -24.80 0.20
C VAL A 128 3.19 -25.74 -0.87
N LYS A 129 3.46 -25.20 -2.05
CA LYS A 129 4.14 -25.92 -3.14
C LYS A 129 5.28 -25.07 -3.70
N PRO A 130 6.46 -25.66 -3.99
CA PRO A 130 7.51 -24.97 -4.71
C PRO A 130 6.99 -24.45 -6.07
N PHE A 131 7.38 -23.23 -6.42
CA PHE A 131 7.11 -22.66 -7.74
C PHE A 131 8.43 -22.40 -8.47
N VAL A 132 9.36 -21.69 -7.81
CA VAL A 132 10.72 -21.44 -8.29
C VAL A 132 11.70 -21.68 -7.16
N THR A 133 12.74 -22.48 -7.42
CA THR A 133 13.77 -22.84 -6.42
C THR A 133 15.19 -22.44 -6.84
N THR A 134 15.36 -21.86 -8.03
CA THR A 134 16.66 -21.43 -8.58
C THR A 134 16.54 -20.09 -9.30
N GLY A 135 17.67 -19.42 -9.57
CA GLY A 135 17.69 -18.16 -10.31
C GLY A 135 17.33 -16.90 -9.54
N LEU A 136 17.09 -17.02 -8.20
CA LEU A 136 16.82 -15.90 -7.31
C LEU A 136 17.93 -15.69 -6.29
N SER A 137 18.07 -14.47 -5.76
CA SER A 137 19.09 -14.10 -4.80
C SER A 137 18.55 -13.14 -3.73
N GLY A 138 18.15 -13.69 -2.60
CA GLY A 138 17.46 -12.97 -1.52
C GLY A 138 16.19 -12.29 -2.03
N PRO A 139 15.19 -13.05 -2.55
CA PRO A 139 13.95 -12.48 -3.06
C PRO A 139 13.14 -11.84 -1.94
N VAL A 140 12.62 -10.62 -2.21
CA VAL A 140 11.85 -9.83 -1.23
C VAL A 140 10.50 -9.45 -1.85
N GLY A 141 10.39 -8.27 -2.44
CA GLY A 141 9.15 -7.80 -3.05
C GLY A 141 8.74 -8.67 -4.23
N ILE A 142 7.44 -8.86 -4.37
CA ILE A 142 6.85 -9.63 -5.46
C ILE A 142 5.65 -8.86 -6.03
N ALA A 143 5.57 -8.75 -7.35
CA ALA A 143 4.46 -8.14 -8.05
C ALA A 143 4.07 -8.97 -9.26
N ILE A 144 2.80 -8.93 -9.66
CA ILE A 144 2.26 -9.71 -10.76
C ILE A 144 1.75 -8.75 -11.83
N ASN A 145 2.21 -8.95 -13.06
CA ASN A 145 1.60 -8.31 -14.22
C ASN A 145 0.25 -8.98 -14.47
N ARG A 146 -0.83 -8.25 -14.20
CA ARG A 146 -2.19 -8.80 -14.28
C ARG A 146 -2.64 -9.17 -15.70
N GLN A 147 -2.00 -8.61 -16.73
CA GLN A 147 -2.33 -8.89 -18.13
C GLN A 147 -1.69 -10.19 -18.60
N THR A 148 -0.44 -10.45 -18.22
CA THR A 148 0.31 -11.62 -18.69
C THR A 148 0.34 -12.77 -17.67
N GLY A 149 0.11 -12.49 -16.38
CA GLY A 149 0.30 -13.43 -15.29
C GLY A 149 1.75 -13.61 -14.86
N ASP A 150 2.71 -12.94 -15.53
CA ASP A 150 4.11 -12.99 -15.17
C ASP A 150 4.37 -12.39 -13.80
N VAL A 151 5.28 -12.98 -13.06
CA VAL A 151 5.64 -12.59 -11.70
C VAL A 151 7.00 -11.89 -11.72
N TYR A 152 7.10 -10.76 -11.06
CA TYR A 152 8.33 -10.00 -10.92
C TYR A 152 8.79 -10.04 -9.47
N VAL A 153 10.10 -10.25 -9.26
CA VAL A 153 10.68 -10.47 -7.94
C VAL A 153 11.90 -9.56 -7.75
N ALA A 154 11.88 -8.76 -6.69
CA ALA A 154 13.04 -7.99 -6.28
C ALA A 154 14.04 -8.89 -5.56
N ASN A 155 15.24 -9.01 -6.11
CA ASN A 155 16.36 -9.74 -5.54
C ASN A 155 17.24 -8.77 -4.74
N CYS A 156 17.00 -8.63 -3.44
CA CYS A 156 17.74 -7.71 -2.59
C CYS A 156 19.24 -8.00 -2.55
N ARG A 157 19.63 -9.27 -2.40
CA ARG A 157 21.05 -9.67 -2.42
C ARG A 157 21.67 -9.58 -3.81
N GLY A 158 20.86 -9.83 -4.85
CA GLY A 158 21.28 -9.83 -6.25
C GLY A 158 21.28 -8.46 -6.92
N ASN A 159 20.76 -7.41 -6.26
CA ASN A 159 20.58 -6.06 -6.84
C ASN A 159 19.97 -6.12 -8.25
N SER A 160 18.88 -6.85 -8.41
CA SER A 160 18.23 -7.08 -9.70
C SER A 160 16.74 -7.35 -9.54
N ILE A 161 16.00 -7.26 -10.64
CA ILE A 161 14.63 -7.75 -10.73
C ILE A 161 14.63 -8.99 -11.63
N ALA A 162 14.09 -10.09 -11.13
CA ALA A 162 13.81 -11.29 -11.93
C ALA A 162 12.37 -11.26 -12.42
N LYS A 163 12.16 -11.87 -13.60
CA LYS A 163 10.84 -12.19 -14.15
C LYS A 163 10.67 -13.70 -14.13
N ILE A 164 9.53 -14.16 -13.64
CA ILE A 164 9.12 -15.57 -13.63
C ILE A 164 7.89 -15.66 -14.53
N ALA A 165 7.98 -16.42 -15.58
CA ALA A 165 6.84 -16.71 -16.45
C ALA A 165 5.82 -17.62 -15.75
N THR A 166 4.63 -17.75 -16.30
CA THR A 166 3.55 -18.56 -15.71
C THR A 166 3.90 -20.05 -15.57
N ASP A 167 4.80 -20.55 -16.42
CA ASP A 167 5.34 -21.93 -16.36
C ASP A 167 6.48 -22.12 -15.33
N GLY A 168 6.90 -21.04 -14.64
CA GLY A 168 7.99 -21.06 -13.68
C GLY A 168 9.38 -20.74 -14.25
N THR A 169 9.51 -20.48 -15.56
CA THR A 169 10.78 -20.09 -16.17
C THR A 169 11.25 -18.73 -15.62
N VAL A 170 12.48 -18.71 -15.09
CA VAL A 170 13.11 -17.51 -14.52
C VAL A 170 14.02 -16.84 -15.55
N SER A 171 13.89 -15.56 -15.71
CA SER A 171 14.77 -14.71 -16.52
C SER A 171 15.16 -13.42 -15.78
N SER A 172 16.29 -12.83 -16.19
CA SER A 172 16.65 -11.48 -15.69
C SER A 172 15.79 -10.45 -16.40
N PHE A 173 15.06 -9.62 -15.63
CA PHE A 173 14.27 -8.54 -16.18
C PHE A 173 15.01 -7.20 -16.18
N ALA A 174 15.59 -6.83 -15.03
CA ALA A 174 16.34 -5.58 -14.90
C ALA A 174 17.56 -5.75 -14.01
N LYS A 175 18.68 -5.15 -14.42
CA LYS A 175 19.92 -4.97 -13.65
C LYS A 175 20.38 -3.54 -13.78
N SER A 176 20.82 -2.93 -12.68
CA SER A 176 21.31 -1.54 -12.67
C SER A 176 22.09 -1.28 -11.38
N ASP A 177 23.11 -0.43 -11.46
CA ASP A 177 23.83 0.09 -10.29
C ASP A 177 22.96 1.04 -9.43
N LEU A 178 21.78 1.43 -9.92
CA LEU A 178 20.80 2.17 -9.16
C LEU A 178 20.11 1.30 -8.11
N PHE A 179 20.10 -0.01 -8.24
CA PHE A 179 19.55 -0.90 -7.23
C PHE A 179 20.48 -1.01 -6.02
N SER A 180 19.90 -0.84 -4.83
CA SER A 180 20.58 -0.94 -3.54
C SER A 180 19.70 -1.73 -2.58
N CYS A 181 19.74 -3.07 -2.68
CA CYS A 181 18.77 -3.97 -2.07
C CYS A 181 17.34 -3.58 -2.47
N PRO A 182 16.94 -3.76 -3.77
CA PRO A 182 15.58 -3.53 -4.19
C PRO A 182 14.65 -4.38 -3.32
N ASN A 183 13.63 -3.73 -2.75
CA ASN A 183 12.76 -4.31 -1.74
C ASN A 183 11.31 -4.38 -2.25
N GLY A 184 10.46 -3.43 -1.89
CA GLY A 184 9.09 -3.38 -2.38
C GLY A 184 9.05 -3.06 -3.87
N ILE A 185 8.11 -3.71 -4.58
CA ILE A 185 7.84 -3.46 -6.00
C ILE A 185 6.35 -3.43 -6.28
N SER A 186 5.92 -2.59 -7.22
CA SER A 186 4.51 -2.49 -7.63
C SER A 186 4.39 -1.94 -9.04
N PHE A 187 3.40 -2.40 -9.81
CA PHE A 187 3.08 -1.86 -11.13
C PHE A 187 2.17 -0.64 -11.03
N ASP A 188 2.31 0.29 -12.00
CA ASP A 188 1.28 1.26 -12.33
C ASP A 188 0.32 0.67 -13.39
N HIS A 189 -0.71 1.45 -13.76
CA HIS A 189 -1.65 1.04 -14.81
C HIS A 189 -1.02 0.97 -16.21
N GLY A 190 0.10 1.66 -16.43
CA GLY A 190 0.84 1.66 -17.70
C GLY A 190 1.82 0.51 -17.88
N GLY A 191 1.89 -0.41 -16.88
CA GLY A 191 2.81 -1.55 -16.90
C GLY A 191 4.26 -1.20 -16.56
N ASN A 192 4.54 0.00 -16.05
CA ASN A 192 5.84 0.31 -15.49
C ASN A 192 5.94 -0.28 -14.08
N LEU A 193 7.09 -0.86 -13.75
CA LEU A 193 7.37 -1.38 -12.43
C LEU A 193 8.10 -0.32 -11.60
N TYR A 194 7.60 -0.05 -10.41
CA TYR A 194 8.27 0.85 -9.47
C TYR A 194 8.89 0.05 -8.33
N VAL A 195 10.09 0.45 -7.95
CA VAL A 195 10.96 -0.27 -7.03
C VAL A 195 11.47 0.68 -5.96
N VAL A 196 11.38 0.31 -4.70
CA VAL A 196 12.04 1.04 -3.61
C VAL A 196 13.25 0.28 -3.11
N ASN A 197 14.33 0.98 -2.84
CA ASN A 197 15.55 0.42 -2.29
C ASN A 197 15.53 0.43 -0.75
N PHE A 198 15.95 -0.67 -0.13
CA PHE A 198 16.04 -0.75 1.33
C PHE A 198 17.29 -0.06 1.89
N ARG A 199 18.42 -0.11 1.17
CA ARG A 199 19.71 0.45 1.69
C ARG A 199 19.89 1.93 1.43
N ASP A 200 19.04 2.53 0.61
CA ASP A 200 19.04 3.97 0.38
C ASP A 200 17.60 4.54 0.44
N ASN A 201 17.41 5.73 -0.09
CA ASN A 201 16.12 6.44 -0.06
C ASN A 201 15.50 6.63 -1.44
N LYS A 202 15.91 5.82 -2.42
CA LYS A 202 15.47 5.97 -3.81
C LYS A 202 14.27 5.09 -4.12
N MET A 203 13.36 5.68 -4.87
CA MET A 203 12.33 4.99 -5.62
C MET A 203 12.71 5.07 -7.10
N LEU A 204 12.70 3.95 -7.78
CA LEU A 204 13.10 3.80 -9.18
C LEU A 204 11.90 3.40 -10.02
N LYS A 205 11.93 3.78 -11.30
CA LYS A 205 10.97 3.32 -12.32
C LYS A 205 11.70 2.38 -13.26
N VAL A 206 11.10 1.23 -13.55
CA VAL A 206 11.58 0.26 -14.54
C VAL A 206 10.50 0.17 -15.62
N ASP A 207 10.86 0.48 -16.85
CA ASP A 207 9.94 0.44 -17.97
C ASP A 207 9.62 -1.02 -18.39
N PRO A 208 8.63 -1.26 -19.26
CA PRO A 208 8.28 -2.61 -19.69
C PRO A 208 9.41 -3.37 -20.44
N LYS A 209 10.48 -2.68 -20.84
CA LYS A 209 11.66 -3.28 -21.48
C LYS A 209 12.80 -3.57 -20.47
N GLY A 210 12.63 -3.20 -19.20
CA GLY A 210 13.61 -3.40 -18.14
C GLY A 210 14.61 -2.24 -17.97
N ALA A 211 14.43 -1.10 -18.64
CA ALA A 211 15.27 0.07 -18.44
C ALA A 211 14.94 0.74 -17.09
N VAL A 212 15.98 1.01 -16.28
CA VAL A 212 15.87 1.52 -14.92
C VAL A 212 16.23 3.01 -14.91
N ALA A 213 15.38 3.83 -14.30
CA ALA A 213 15.61 5.25 -14.10
C ALA A 213 15.27 5.70 -12.67
N PRO A 214 15.93 6.76 -12.13
CA PRO A 214 15.49 7.41 -10.92
C PRO A 214 14.06 7.96 -11.09
N PHE A 215 13.25 7.85 -10.04
CA PHE A 215 11.88 8.36 -10.07
C PHE A 215 11.60 9.37 -8.96
N ALA A 216 11.83 8.99 -7.71
CA ALA A 216 11.64 9.86 -6.56
C ALA A 216 12.69 9.60 -5.48
N THR A 217 12.92 10.61 -4.64
CA THR A 217 13.76 10.47 -3.44
C THR A 217 12.91 10.71 -2.20
N ILE A 218 12.83 9.71 -1.35
CA ILE A 218 12.12 9.79 -0.07
C ILE A 218 13.14 10.20 1.00
N SER A 219 12.76 11.09 1.90
CA SER A 219 13.70 11.80 2.80
C SER A 219 14.55 10.92 3.71
N LYS A 220 14.21 9.64 3.85
CA LYS A 220 14.84 8.70 4.79
C LYS A 220 15.23 7.40 4.11
N LYS A 221 16.26 6.72 4.65
CA LYS A 221 16.69 5.38 4.22
C LYS A 221 15.81 4.28 4.80
N GLY A 222 15.94 3.08 4.26
CA GLY A 222 15.24 1.90 4.72
C GLY A 222 13.79 1.89 4.25
N LEU A 223 13.60 1.98 2.93
CA LEU A 223 12.26 1.86 2.35
C LEU A 223 11.83 0.40 2.39
N GLY A 224 10.66 0.14 3.00
CA GLY A 224 10.07 -1.19 3.10
C GLY A 224 9.40 -1.60 1.80
N HIS A 225 8.09 -1.78 1.83
CA HIS A 225 7.31 -2.10 0.65
C HIS A 225 6.54 -0.89 0.13
N LEU A 226 5.94 -1.04 -1.06
CA LEU A 226 5.01 -0.08 -1.64
C LEU A 226 3.80 -0.79 -2.23
N CYS A 227 2.70 -0.06 -2.32
CA CYS A 227 1.53 -0.47 -3.10
C CYS A 227 1.03 0.69 -3.95
N PHE A 228 0.40 0.36 -5.06
CA PHE A 228 -0.24 1.33 -5.96
C PHE A 228 -1.74 1.34 -5.73
N LYS A 229 -2.32 2.54 -5.62
CA LYS A 229 -3.77 2.75 -5.48
C LYS A 229 -4.16 4.15 -5.91
N GLU A 230 -5.17 4.27 -6.78
CA GLU A 230 -5.73 5.56 -7.21
C GLU A 230 -4.66 6.54 -7.71
N ASP A 231 -3.85 6.08 -8.68
CA ASP A 231 -2.76 6.82 -9.34
C ASP A 231 -1.69 7.36 -8.37
N ARG A 232 -1.49 6.69 -7.24
CA ARG A 232 -0.49 7.02 -6.22
C ARG A 232 0.20 5.78 -5.69
N PHE A 233 1.44 5.93 -5.33
CA PHE A 233 2.18 4.94 -4.55
C PHE A 233 2.15 5.31 -3.08
N TYR A 234 2.00 4.31 -2.24
CA TYR A 234 2.13 4.41 -0.80
C TYR A 234 3.32 3.57 -0.36
N VAL A 235 4.26 4.21 0.33
CA VAL A 235 5.58 3.64 0.66
C VAL A 235 5.77 3.63 2.16
N THR A 236 6.18 2.50 2.71
CA THR A 236 6.62 2.39 4.10
C THR A 236 8.09 2.81 4.21
N ALA A 237 8.41 3.68 5.14
CA ALA A 237 9.78 4.06 5.47
C ALA A 237 10.15 3.45 6.82
N PHE A 238 10.73 2.25 6.77
CA PHE A 238 10.98 1.35 7.90
C PHE A 238 11.76 2.02 9.03
N HIS A 239 12.94 2.57 8.73
CA HIS A 239 13.80 3.19 9.75
C HIS A 239 13.36 4.58 10.19
N SER A 240 12.45 5.23 9.46
CA SER A 240 11.94 6.54 9.84
C SER A 240 10.58 6.51 10.51
N HIS A 241 9.94 5.33 10.59
CA HIS A 241 8.64 5.18 11.25
C HIS A 241 7.56 6.06 10.61
N GLU A 242 7.53 6.12 9.27
CA GLU A 242 6.68 7.02 8.49
C GLU A 242 6.08 6.31 7.28
N ILE A 243 4.97 6.85 6.78
CA ILE A 243 4.36 6.44 5.50
C ILE A 243 4.35 7.65 4.57
N TYR A 244 4.74 7.41 3.33
CA TYR A 244 4.77 8.40 2.27
C TYR A 244 3.79 8.06 1.15
N GLU A 245 3.23 9.10 0.56
CA GLU A 245 2.51 9.08 -0.71
C GLU A 245 3.43 9.64 -1.79
N VAL A 246 3.47 8.99 -2.94
CA VAL A 246 4.23 9.44 -4.11
C VAL A 246 3.30 9.45 -5.31
N THR A 247 3.18 10.59 -5.98
CA THR A 247 2.34 10.76 -7.16
C THR A 247 3.05 10.28 -8.43
N LEU A 248 2.34 10.09 -9.55
CA LEU A 248 2.91 9.61 -10.80
C LEU A 248 3.90 10.58 -11.46
N ASP A 249 3.93 11.84 -11.05
CA ASP A 249 4.94 12.84 -11.43
C ASP A 249 6.14 12.88 -10.47
N GLY A 250 6.17 12.00 -9.45
CA GLY A 250 7.29 11.85 -8.50
C GLY A 250 7.24 12.78 -7.30
N ALA A 251 6.15 13.56 -7.08
CA ALA A 251 6.02 14.38 -5.89
C ALA A 251 5.81 13.50 -4.64
N VAL A 252 6.57 13.78 -3.57
CA VAL A 252 6.63 12.99 -2.34
C VAL A 252 5.98 13.76 -1.19
N ARG A 253 5.05 13.12 -0.50
CA ARG A 253 4.37 13.69 0.67
C ARG A 253 4.33 12.67 1.82
N ARG A 254 4.80 13.05 3.01
CA ARG A 254 4.55 12.26 4.22
C ARG A 254 3.07 12.35 4.60
N ILE A 255 2.44 11.21 4.83
CA ILE A 255 1.01 11.14 5.20
C ILE A 255 0.77 10.67 6.63
N LEU A 256 1.67 9.86 7.22
CA LEU A 256 1.58 9.37 8.59
C LEU A 256 2.96 9.30 9.25
N GLY A 257 2.95 9.46 10.59
CA GLY A 257 4.14 9.38 11.43
C GLY A 257 4.79 10.74 11.72
N ASP A 258 5.45 10.87 12.88
CA ASP A 258 6.22 12.04 13.31
C ASP A 258 7.74 11.79 13.29
N GLY A 259 8.16 10.64 12.76
CA GLY A 259 9.56 10.20 12.75
C GLY A 259 10.02 9.57 14.05
N LYS A 260 9.17 9.49 15.07
CA LYS A 260 9.46 8.83 16.34
C LYS A 260 8.81 7.47 16.38
N ARG A 261 9.57 6.48 16.89
CA ARG A 261 9.06 5.15 17.08
C ARG A 261 7.90 5.10 18.09
N GLY A 262 6.85 4.34 17.79
CA GLY A 262 5.73 4.09 18.70
C GLY A 262 4.56 3.43 17.99
N ILE A 263 3.60 2.92 18.76
CA ILE A 263 2.31 2.40 18.26
C ILE A 263 1.23 3.33 18.81
N VAL A 264 0.94 4.39 18.06
CA VAL A 264 -0.10 5.37 18.44
C VAL A 264 -1.04 5.55 17.26
N ASP A 265 -2.29 5.24 17.47
CA ASP A 265 -3.36 5.47 16.50
C ASP A 265 -3.63 6.98 16.36
N GLY A 266 -4.05 7.41 15.17
CA GLY A 266 -4.36 8.81 14.95
C GLY A 266 -4.22 9.25 13.49
N ALA A 267 -4.18 10.56 13.28
CA ALA A 267 -4.12 11.18 11.97
C ALA A 267 -2.80 11.92 11.75
N GLY A 268 -2.26 11.82 10.54
CA GLY A 268 -1.07 12.55 10.12
C GLY A 268 0.11 12.36 11.08
N ALA A 269 0.72 13.45 11.50
CA ALA A 269 1.86 13.44 12.45
C ALA A 269 1.47 13.14 13.91
N LYS A 270 0.18 12.99 14.24
CA LYS A 270 -0.26 12.54 15.58
C LYS A 270 -0.12 11.02 15.73
N ALA A 271 -0.09 10.28 14.63
CA ALA A 271 0.18 8.85 14.63
C ALA A 271 1.67 8.58 14.85
N ARG A 272 1.99 7.46 15.50
CA ARG A 272 3.36 6.90 15.54
C ARG A 272 3.35 5.49 15.04
N LEU A 273 4.41 5.14 14.34
CA LEU A 273 4.64 3.85 13.76
C LEU A 273 5.93 3.23 14.33
N SER A 274 6.05 1.91 14.22
CA SER A 274 7.22 1.17 14.72
C SER A 274 7.75 0.21 13.65
N PHE A 275 8.71 0.67 12.84
CA PHE A 275 9.29 -0.11 11.76
C PHE A 275 8.23 -0.68 10.78
N PRO A 276 7.41 0.18 10.14
CA PRO A 276 6.43 -0.27 9.16
C PRO A 276 7.13 -0.88 7.95
N ASN A 277 6.73 -2.09 7.53
CA ASN A 277 7.40 -2.79 6.44
C ASN A 277 6.45 -3.15 5.28
N GLY A 278 5.65 -4.20 5.44
CA GLY A 278 4.67 -4.58 4.42
C GLY A 278 3.54 -3.57 4.31
N ILE A 279 3.09 -3.33 3.09
CA ILE A 279 1.93 -2.48 2.80
C ILE A 279 1.14 -3.05 1.65
N ALA A 280 -0.18 -3.07 1.78
CA ALA A 280 -1.09 -3.50 0.72
C ALA A 280 -2.31 -2.59 0.65
N SER A 281 -2.83 -2.40 -0.56
CA SER A 281 -4.10 -1.72 -0.79
C SER A 281 -5.27 -2.68 -0.64
N SER A 282 -6.33 -2.24 0.03
CA SER A 282 -7.62 -2.95 0.00
C SER A 282 -8.20 -2.91 -1.41
N PRO A 283 -8.82 -3.98 -1.90
CA PRO A 283 -9.62 -3.93 -3.13
C PRO A 283 -10.84 -3.01 -2.97
N TRP A 284 -11.30 -2.77 -1.74
CA TRP A 284 -12.49 -2.00 -1.42
C TRP A 284 -12.20 -0.73 -0.66
N GLY A 285 -12.80 0.37 -1.09
CA GLY A 285 -12.66 1.67 -0.44
C GLY A 285 -11.22 2.20 -0.41
N ARG A 286 -11.02 3.27 0.31
CA ARG A 286 -9.74 3.99 0.41
C ARG A 286 -8.94 3.53 1.63
N ARG A 287 -8.52 2.26 1.63
CA ARG A 287 -7.84 1.64 2.76
C ARG A 287 -6.55 0.97 2.33
N LEU A 288 -5.56 1.05 3.23
CA LEU A 288 -4.31 0.30 3.15
C LEU A 288 -4.13 -0.48 4.45
N TYR A 289 -3.35 -1.55 4.39
CA TYR A 289 -2.96 -2.34 5.55
C TYR A 289 -1.44 -2.41 5.62
N ILE A 290 -0.91 -2.26 6.82
CA ILE A 290 0.53 -2.37 7.09
C ILE A 290 0.77 -3.33 8.24
N ASN A 291 1.98 -3.89 8.29
CA ASN A 291 2.50 -4.55 9.48
C ASN A 291 3.68 -3.77 10.07
N GLU A 292 3.85 -3.87 11.38
CA GLU A 292 4.93 -3.19 12.10
C GLU A 292 5.32 -3.91 13.39
N TYR A 293 6.52 -3.68 13.90
CA TYR A 293 6.97 -4.24 15.18
C TYR A 293 6.28 -3.57 16.37
N VAL A 294 5.91 -4.40 17.38
CA VAL A 294 5.41 -3.90 18.67
C VAL A 294 6.55 -3.74 19.68
N ASN A 295 7.46 -4.70 19.73
CA ASN A 295 8.61 -4.70 20.63
C ASN A 295 9.93 -4.29 19.92
N SER A 296 11.04 -4.25 20.65
CA SER A 296 12.34 -3.92 20.07
C SER A 296 12.81 -5.00 19.09
N GLU A 297 13.63 -4.62 18.09
CA GLU A 297 14.23 -5.57 17.14
C GLU A 297 15.08 -6.66 17.82
N SER A 298 15.64 -6.36 18.97
CA SER A 298 16.46 -7.30 19.77
C SER A 298 15.65 -8.26 20.62
N SER A 299 14.34 -8.05 20.77
CA SER A 299 13.48 -8.92 21.59
C SER A 299 13.00 -10.15 20.81
N LEU A 300 13.06 -11.33 21.42
CA LEU A 300 12.52 -12.57 20.89
C LEU A 300 11.49 -13.16 21.89
N PRO A 301 10.34 -13.69 21.42
CA PRO A 301 9.88 -13.66 20.05
C PRO A 301 9.58 -12.22 19.61
N ARG A 302 9.77 -11.91 18.33
CA ARG A 302 9.37 -10.63 17.77
C ARG A 302 7.86 -10.58 17.65
N ARG A 303 7.31 -9.40 17.95
CA ARG A 303 5.87 -9.21 17.99
C ARG A 303 5.48 -8.17 16.97
N THR A 304 4.52 -8.50 16.14
CA THR A 304 4.03 -7.62 15.07
C THR A 304 2.55 -7.31 15.26
N ILE A 305 2.11 -6.21 14.70
CA ILE A 305 0.72 -5.80 14.66
C ILE A 305 0.36 -5.43 13.22
N VAL A 306 -0.88 -5.66 12.83
CA VAL A 306 -1.44 -5.17 11.57
C VAL A 306 -2.30 -3.97 11.86
N ARG A 307 -2.13 -2.90 11.07
CA ARG A 307 -2.89 -1.67 11.20
C ARG A 307 -3.53 -1.28 9.87
N GLU A 308 -4.70 -0.68 9.97
CA GLU A 308 -5.46 -0.13 8.85
C GLU A 308 -5.19 1.36 8.72
N ILE A 309 -4.93 1.80 7.51
CA ILE A 309 -4.85 3.21 7.12
C ILE A 309 -6.10 3.54 6.31
N VAL A 310 -6.84 4.52 6.75
CA VAL A 310 -7.97 5.10 6.00
C VAL A 310 -7.48 6.38 5.34
N LEU A 311 -7.40 6.37 4.02
CA LEU A 311 -6.91 7.50 3.23
C LEU A 311 -7.93 8.65 3.22
N GLU A 312 -7.43 9.89 3.22
CA GLU A 312 -8.28 11.07 2.99
C GLU A 312 -8.98 11.00 1.64
N ALA A 313 -10.13 11.65 1.50
CA ALA A 313 -10.81 11.76 0.19
C ALA A 313 -9.87 12.41 -0.84
N ALA A 314 -9.90 11.92 -2.10
CA ALA A 314 -9.21 12.57 -3.20
C ALA A 314 -9.73 14.00 -3.36
N LYS A 315 -8.83 14.93 -3.70
CA LYS A 315 -9.22 16.31 -4.07
C LYS A 315 -9.87 16.34 -5.44
#